data_5a3ce8812f7b89edd63e23ef0a44e69d
#
_entry.id   5a3ce8812f7b89edd63e23ef0a44e69d
#
_cell.length_a   1.000
_cell.length_b   1.000
_cell.length_c   1.000
_cell.angle_alpha   90.00
_cell.angle_beta   90.00
_cell.angle_gamma   90.00
#
_symmetry.space_group_name_H-M   'P 1'
#
loop_
_entity.id
_entity.type
_entity.pdbx_description
1 polymer ?
#
loop_
_entity_poly.entity_id
_entity_poly.type
_entity_poly.pdbx_seq_one_letter_code
_entity_poly.pdbx_strand_id
1 'polypeptide(L)'
;NIYKLLIFSLLSIVFTQCGNSGKFTISKGKVGKLTTITTINDLDNIFKNDSIVKNLSEGTLGDNYFQDDDEYLIYEKGGKHLLTIIPQEQLDSKSTIKSIQIYDPRYSTKTGISLESSFEDINLNNKITKVETSLSSATLFIDDLNVTISLDKEDLGLKNFSTQKISIEQIPGLAKVKSFIVWFN
;
A
#
# COMPACT_ATOMS: atom_id res chain seq x y z
N ASN A 1 44.72 -9.64 -28.99
CA ASN A 1 44.33 -10.21 -27.68
C ASN A 1 43.71 -9.17 -26.73
N ILE A 2 43.86 -7.85 -26.98
CA ILE A 2 43.31 -6.76 -26.19
C ILE A 2 41.76 -6.66 -26.29
N TYR A 3 41.22 -6.96 -27.48
CA TYR A 3 39.77 -6.96 -27.72
C TYR A 3 39.01 -8.07 -26.94
N LYS A 4 39.65 -9.22 -26.68
CA LYS A 4 39.05 -10.31 -25.89
C LYS A 4 38.99 -9.93 -24.41
N LEU A 5 39.96 -9.16 -23.92
CA LEU A 5 39.98 -8.67 -22.54
C LEU A 5 38.93 -7.58 -22.27
N LEU A 6 38.70 -6.67 -23.28
CA LEU A 6 37.67 -5.63 -23.20
C LEU A 6 36.24 -6.20 -23.22
N ILE A 7 35.98 -7.24 -24.01
CA ILE A 7 34.67 -7.90 -24.07
C ILE A 7 34.36 -8.64 -22.76
N PHE A 8 35.39 -9.23 -22.11
CA PHE A 8 35.19 -9.90 -20.80
C PHE A 8 34.94 -8.90 -19.65
N SER A 9 35.51 -7.69 -19.71
CA SER A 9 35.29 -6.62 -18.73
C SER A 9 33.90 -6.00 -18.85
N LEU A 10 33.31 -5.95 -20.06
CA LEU A 10 31.95 -5.40 -20.27
C LEU A 10 30.83 -6.35 -19.82
N LEU A 11 31.11 -7.65 -19.76
CA LEU A 11 30.12 -8.68 -19.35
C LEU A 11 29.97 -8.78 -17.82
N SER A 12 30.91 -8.20 -17.04
CA SER A 12 30.90 -8.27 -15.58
C SER A 12 30.01 -7.24 -14.88
N ILE A 13 29.37 -6.31 -15.61
CA ILE A 13 28.59 -5.21 -15.03
C ILE A 13 27.09 -5.55 -14.89
N VAL A 14 26.64 -6.72 -15.38
CA VAL A 14 25.19 -7.05 -15.47
C VAL A 14 24.65 -7.79 -14.23
N PHE A 15 25.45 -8.11 -13.21
CA PHE A 15 25.03 -9.00 -12.11
C PHE A 15 24.85 -8.34 -10.75
N THR A 16 24.68 -7.03 -10.63
CA THR A 16 24.45 -6.38 -9.33
C THR A 16 23.06 -5.79 -9.17
N GLN A 17 22.01 -6.37 -9.75
CA GLN A 17 20.61 -6.00 -9.46
C GLN A 17 19.82 -7.13 -8.79
N CYS A 18 20.41 -7.86 -7.87
CA CYS A 18 19.69 -8.84 -7.08
C CYS A 18 19.86 -8.57 -5.58
N GLY A 19 19.16 -7.56 -5.04
CA GLY A 19 19.29 -7.20 -3.63
C GLY A 19 18.02 -6.70 -2.93
N ASN A 20 16.96 -6.30 -3.63
CA ASN A 20 15.81 -5.71 -2.93
C ASN A 20 14.44 -5.95 -3.60
N SER A 21 14.33 -6.88 -4.51
CA SER A 21 13.12 -7.10 -5.34
C SER A 21 11.87 -7.54 -4.58
N GLY A 22 11.97 -7.86 -3.28
CA GLY A 22 10.82 -8.28 -2.48
C GLY A 22 10.36 -7.27 -1.41
N LYS A 23 11.16 -6.24 -1.07
CA LYS A 23 10.84 -5.33 0.05
C LYS A 23 9.57 -4.51 -0.22
N PHE A 24 9.37 -4.07 -1.44
CA PHE A 24 8.29 -3.16 -1.83
C PHE A 24 7.24 -3.81 -2.75
N THR A 25 7.14 -5.13 -2.75
CA THR A 25 6.19 -5.86 -3.59
C THR A 25 4.86 -6.02 -2.88
N ILE A 26 3.76 -5.78 -3.62
CA ILE A 26 2.39 -6.04 -3.19
C ILE A 26 1.84 -7.22 -4.00
N SER A 27 1.23 -8.18 -3.33
CA SER A 27 0.40 -9.23 -3.93
C SER A 27 -0.72 -9.62 -2.96
N LYS A 28 -1.66 -10.46 -3.39
CA LYS A 28 -2.75 -10.92 -2.53
C LYS A 28 -2.22 -11.51 -1.23
N GLY A 29 -2.64 -10.93 -0.10
CA GLY A 29 -2.22 -11.34 1.24
C GLY A 29 -0.72 -11.15 1.55
N LYS A 30 -0.03 -10.28 0.81
CA LYS A 30 1.40 -10.02 1.05
C LYS A 30 1.79 -8.58 0.70
N VAL A 31 2.52 -7.92 1.61
CA VAL A 31 3.15 -6.61 1.41
C VAL A 31 4.60 -6.70 1.91
N GLY A 32 5.55 -6.71 1.00
CA GLY A 32 6.97 -6.92 1.33
C GLY A 32 7.18 -8.25 2.05
N LYS A 33 7.58 -8.19 3.34
CA LYS A 33 7.76 -9.37 4.19
C LYS A 33 6.51 -9.74 4.99
N LEU A 34 5.50 -8.88 5.03
CA LEU A 34 4.24 -9.12 5.74
C LEU A 34 3.36 -10.09 4.96
N THR A 35 2.75 -11.04 5.65
CA THR A 35 1.87 -12.07 5.11
C THR A 35 0.63 -12.25 5.99
N THR A 36 -0.35 -13.01 5.54
CA THR A 36 -1.59 -13.29 6.29
C THR A 36 -1.38 -13.97 7.65
N ILE A 37 -0.23 -14.60 7.88
CA ILE A 37 0.13 -15.25 9.15
C ILE A 37 1.04 -14.38 10.02
N THR A 38 1.46 -13.20 9.55
CA THR A 38 2.29 -12.28 10.33
C THR A 38 1.48 -11.74 11.50
N THR A 39 2.04 -11.81 12.71
CA THR A 39 1.45 -11.26 13.92
C THR A 39 2.04 -9.90 14.28
N ILE A 40 1.38 -9.18 15.17
CA ILE A 40 1.89 -7.90 15.69
C ILE A 40 3.23 -8.08 16.42
N ASN A 41 3.44 -9.20 17.10
CA ASN A 41 4.74 -9.52 17.72
C ASN A 41 5.90 -9.65 16.72
N ASP A 42 5.61 -10.00 15.46
CA ASP A 42 6.66 -10.18 14.44
C ASP A 42 7.18 -8.86 13.90
N LEU A 43 6.43 -7.76 14.07
CA LEU A 43 6.73 -6.46 13.46
C LEU A 43 8.10 -5.92 13.89
N ASP A 44 8.47 -6.03 15.18
CA ASP A 44 9.75 -5.53 15.68
C ASP A 44 10.94 -6.24 15.02
N ASN A 45 10.79 -7.53 14.69
CA ASN A 45 11.83 -8.29 13.98
C ASN A 45 11.85 -7.98 12.48
N ILE A 46 10.68 -7.88 11.84
CA ILE A 46 10.55 -7.58 10.40
C ILE A 46 11.10 -6.20 10.09
N PHE A 47 10.79 -5.21 10.94
CA PHE A 47 11.15 -3.80 10.78
C PHE A 47 12.31 -3.37 11.71
N LYS A 48 13.22 -4.28 12.07
CA LYS A 48 14.34 -4.01 12.98
C LYS A 48 15.25 -2.83 12.60
N ASN A 49 15.23 -2.42 11.33
CA ASN A 49 16.01 -1.29 10.79
C ASN A 49 15.14 -0.03 10.55
N ASP A 50 13.86 -0.11 10.82
CA ASP A 50 12.86 0.93 10.62
C ASP A 50 12.32 1.35 12.02
N SER A 51 11.52 2.39 12.10
CA SER A 51 10.88 2.84 13.34
C SER A 51 9.42 2.46 13.34
N ILE A 52 8.90 1.97 14.47
CA ILE A 52 7.50 1.65 14.68
C ILE A 52 6.90 2.62 15.71
N VAL A 53 5.89 3.39 15.30
CA VAL A 53 5.07 4.21 16.20
C VAL A 53 3.76 3.49 16.43
N LYS A 54 3.36 3.32 17.70
CA LYS A 54 2.15 2.60 18.10
C LYS A 54 1.11 3.63 18.57
N ASN A 55 0.00 3.73 17.87
CA ASN A 55 -1.19 4.46 18.31
C ASN A 55 -2.22 3.41 18.72
N LEU A 56 -2.37 3.20 20.01
CA LEU A 56 -3.27 2.17 20.53
C LEU A 56 -4.63 2.79 20.89
N SER A 57 -5.70 2.04 20.69
CA SER A 57 -7.09 2.45 20.94
C SER A 57 -7.37 2.80 22.42
N GLU A 58 -6.69 2.15 23.36
CA GLU A 58 -6.64 2.59 24.77
C GLU A 58 -5.56 3.65 24.97
N GLY A 59 -5.75 4.82 24.35
CA GLY A 59 -4.93 6.00 24.66
C GLY A 59 -5.09 6.38 26.13
N THR A 60 -4.00 6.78 26.76
CA THR A 60 -4.01 7.46 28.06
C THR A 60 -5.15 8.47 28.12
N LEU A 61 -5.96 8.39 29.16
CA LEU A 61 -7.05 9.30 29.52
C LEU A 61 -6.81 10.73 28.98
N GLY A 62 -7.43 11.09 27.89
CA GLY A 62 -7.54 12.48 27.47
C GLY A 62 -7.57 12.80 25.97
N ASP A 63 -6.82 12.18 25.10
CA ASP A 63 -6.57 12.78 23.79
C ASP A 63 -7.04 12.02 22.54
N ASN A 64 -7.40 10.72 22.62
CA ASN A 64 -7.78 9.91 21.45
C ASN A 64 -9.21 9.35 21.54
N TYR A 65 -10.18 10.16 21.88
CA TYR A 65 -11.61 9.77 21.98
C TYR A 65 -12.24 9.26 20.68
N PHE A 66 -11.51 9.28 19.55
CA PHE A 66 -12.04 8.96 18.23
C PHE A 66 -11.20 7.91 17.47
N GLN A 67 -10.22 7.26 18.11
CA GLN A 67 -9.44 6.22 17.48
C GLN A 67 -10.07 4.85 17.77
N ASP A 68 -10.74 4.29 16.75
CA ASP A 68 -11.48 3.04 16.87
C ASP A 68 -10.57 1.79 16.72
N ASP A 69 -9.44 1.89 16.02
CA ASP A 69 -8.51 0.79 15.74
C ASP A 69 -7.09 1.08 16.27
N ASP A 70 -6.37 0.03 16.68
CA ASP A 70 -4.93 0.12 16.91
C ASP A 70 -4.21 0.35 15.58
N GLU A 71 -3.20 1.22 15.57
CA GLU A 71 -2.38 1.51 14.40
C GLU A 71 -0.89 1.32 14.70
N TYR A 72 -0.19 0.67 13.80
CA TYR A 72 1.26 0.52 13.83
C TYR A 72 1.85 1.22 12.60
N LEU A 73 2.41 2.42 12.81
CA LEU A 73 2.97 3.25 11.75
C LEU A 73 4.44 2.91 11.56
N ILE A 74 4.81 2.53 10.36
CA ILE A 74 6.17 2.12 10.00
C ILE A 74 6.87 3.25 9.26
N TYR A 75 8.00 3.70 9.80
CA TYR A 75 8.83 4.75 9.21
C TYR A 75 10.21 4.20 8.86
N GLU A 76 10.67 4.46 7.63
CA GLU A 76 12.04 4.16 7.23
C GLU A 76 13.03 5.00 8.06
N LYS A 77 14.24 4.51 8.24
CA LYS A 77 15.33 5.28 8.85
C LYS A 77 15.52 6.59 8.08
N GLY A 78 15.27 7.72 8.74
CA GLY A 78 15.19 9.04 8.10
C GLY A 78 13.79 9.66 8.10
N GLY A 79 12.78 8.95 8.63
CA GLY A 79 11.45 9.49 8.95
C GLY A 79 10.42 9.39 7.82
N LYS A 80 10.72 8.74 6.69
CA LYS A 80 9.72 8.54 5.64
C LYS A 80 8.69 7.51 6.06
N HIS A 81 7.40 7.86 6.04
CA HIS A 81 6.30 6.95 6.34
C HIS A 81 6.19 5.89 5.22
N LEU A 82 6.22 4.63 5.60
CA LEU A 82 6.12 3.51 4.67
C LEU A 82 4.72 2.94 4.62
N LEU A 83 4.21 2.52 5.77
CA LEU A 83 2.98 1.76 5.95
C LEU A 83 2.29 2.16 7.26
N THR A 84 0.96 2.02 7.30
CA THR A 84 0.21 1.86 8.55
C THR A 84 -0.44 0.48 8.55
N ILE A 85 -0.24 -0.28 9.62
CA ILE A 85 -0.73 -1.65 9.81
C ILE A 85 -1.84 -1.62 10.84
N ILE A 86 -3.00 -2.19 10.50
CA ILE A 86 -4.15 -2.36 11.38
C ILE A 86 -4.25 -3.85 11.75
N PRO A 87 -4.30 -4.24 13.04
CA PRO A 87 -4.49 -5.63 13.46
C PRO A 87 -5.95 -6.07 13.32
N GLN A 88 -6.20 -7.38 13.33
CA GLN A 88 -7.56 -7.96 13.38
C GLN A 88 -8.21 -7.69 14.73
N GLU A 89 -7.46 -7.90 15.82
CA GLU A 89 -7.90 -7.72 17.19
C GLU A 89 -7.06 -6.64 17.85
N GLN A 90 -7.74 -5.71 18.53
CA GLN A 90 -7.10 -4.60 19.24
C GLN A 90 -6.39 -5.14 20.51
N LEU A 91 -5.30 -4.47 20.89
CA LEU A 91 -4.54 -4.74 22.13
C LEU A 91 -4.02 -6.18 22.25
N ASP A 92 -4.07 -6.97 21.16
CA ASP A 92 -3.55 -8.33 21.12
C ASP A 92 -2.29 -8.42 20.26
N SER A 93 -1.16 -8.61 20.89
CA SER A 93 0.14 -8.79 20.23
C SER A 93 0.25 -10.06 19.38
N LYS A 94 -0.62 -11.04 19.58
CA LYS A 94 -0.73 -12.27 18.78
C LYS A 94 -1.68 -12.12 17.60
N SER A 95 -2.42 -11.02 17.54
CA SER A 95 -3.33 -10.71 16.44
C SER A 95 -2.56 -10.71 15.11
N THR A 96 -3.19 -11.24 14.07
CA THR A 96 -2.73 -11.10 12.69
C THR A 96 -3.14 -9.73 12.12
N ILE A 97 -2.67 -9.43 10.91
CA ILE A 97 -2.93 -8.16 10.24
C ILE A 97 -4.32 -8.20 9.57
N LYS A 98 -5.12 -7.16 9.76
CA LYS A 98 -6.41 -6.92 9.09
C LYS A 98 -6.20 -6.21 7.75
N SER A 99 -5.44 -5.11 7.78
CA SER A 99 -5.17 -4.31 6.59
C SER A 99 -3.87 -3.52 6.72
N ILE A 100 -3.33 -3.13 5.56
CA ILE A 100 -2.15 -2.29 5.46
C ILE A 100 -2.46 -1.13 4.52
N GLN A 101 -2.35 0.09 5.02
CA GLN A 101 -2.38 1.30 4.20
C GLN A 101 -0.97 1.64 3.72
N ILE A 102 -0.82 1.87 2.43
CA ILE A 102 0.46 2.19 1.78
C ILE A 102 0.65 3.71 1.76
N TYR A 103 1.86 4.17 2.11
CA TYR A 103 2.24 5.59 2.08
C TYR A 103 3.48 5.86 1.21
N ASP A 104 4.24 4.82 0.87
CA ASP A 104 5.43 4.97 0.04
C ASP A 104 5.17 4.45 -1.38
N PRO A 105 5.34 5.26 -2.44
CA PRO A 105 5.08 4.89 -3.83
C PRO A 105 6.01 3.80 -4.38
N ARG A 106 7.10 3.45 -3.68
CA ARG A 106 7.95 2.31 -4.04
C ARG A 106 7.20 0.98 -3.90
N TYR A 107 6.17 0.91 -3.05
CA TYR A 107 5.31 -0.27 -2.99
C TYR A 107 4.47 -0.39 -4.24
N SER A 108 4.61 -1.51 -4.95
CA SER A 108 3.85 -1.75 -6.18
C SER A 108 3.46 -3.22 -6.35
N THR A 109 2.37 -3.44 -7.09
CA THR A 109 1.96 -4.77 -7.52
C THR A 109 2.81 -5.25 -8.70
N LYS A 110 2.69 -6.53 -9.04
CA LYS A 110 3.31 -7.11 -10.25
C LYS A 110 2.82 -6.41 -11.53
N THR A 111 1.59 -5.90 -11.54
CA THR A 111 0.99 -5.15 -12.64
C THR A 111 1.34 -3.67 -12.63
N GLY A 112 2.19 -3.22 -11.71
CA GLY A 112 2.70 -1.84 -11.63
C GLY A 112 1.82 -0.86 -10.86
N ILE A 113 0.72 -1.30 -10.22
CA ILE A 113 -0.11 -0.39 -9.42
C ILE A 113 0.69 0.08 -8.20
N SER A 114 0.73 1.40 -7.98
CA SER A 114 1.33 2.08 -6.84
C SER A 114 0.52 3.32 -6.47
N LEU A 115 0.96 4.10 -5.49
CA LEU A 115 0.37 5.41 -5.16
C LEU A 115 0.52 6.46 -6.27
N GLU A 116 1.45 6.26 -7.21
CA GLU A 116 1.67 7.18 -8.35
C GLU A 116 0.84 6.82 -9.58
N SER A 117 0.12 5.69 -9.56
CA SER A 117 -0.71 5.24 -10.68
C SER A 117 -1.87 6.19 -10.94
N SER A 118 -2.27 6.26 -12.22
CA SER A 118 -3.53 6.84 -12.64
C SER A 118 -4.63 5.78 -12.70
N PHE A 119 -5.88 6.20 -12.82
CA PHE A 119 -7.00 5.28 -13.05
C PHE A 119 -6.80 4.43 -14.32
N GLU A 120 -6.25 5.01 -15.39
CA GLU A 120 -5.97 4.31 -16.64
C GLU A 120 -4.97 3.17 -16.41
N ASP A 121 -3.86 3.42 -15.67
CA ASP A 121 -2.87 2.40 -15.33
C ASP A 121 -3.50 1.22 -14.57
N ILE A 122 -4.41 1.52 -13.64
CA ILE A 122 -5.12 0.52 -12.85
C ILE A 122 -6.06 -0.30 -13.74
N ASN A 123 -6.88 0.38 -14.54
CA ASN A 123 -7.94 -0.24 -15.33
C ASN A 123 -7.42 -1.09 -16.51
N LEU A 124 -6.25 -0.74 -17.07
CA LEU A 124 -5.64 -1.49 -18.17
C LEU A 124 -5.19 -2.90 -17.78
N ASN A 125 -4.74 -3.09 -16.56
CA ASN A 125 -4.07 -4.31 -16.14
C ASN A 125 -4.78 -5.08 -15.02
N ASN A 126 -5.92 -4.58 -14.54
CA ASN A 126 -6.61 -5.18 -13.39
C ASN A 126 -8.12 -5.13 -13.60
N LYS A 127 -8.80 -6.15 -13.10
CA LYS A 127 -10.26 -6.19 -13.09
C LYS A 127 -10.80 -5.45 -11.87
N ILE A 128 -11.39 -4.28 -12.09
CA ILE A 128 -12.13 -3.56 -11.07
C ILE A 128 -13.50 -4.25 -10.92
N THR A 129 -13.78 -4.77 -9.73
CA THR A 129 -15.01 -5.55 -9.46
C THR A 129 -16.15 -4.67 -8.99
N LYS A 130 -15.84 -3.53 -8.36
CA LYS A 130 -16.83 -2.62 -7.78
C LYS A 130 -16.26 -1.21 -7.66
N VAL A 131 -17.14 -0.21 -7.76
CA VAL A 131 -16.86 1.19 -7.40
C VAL A 131 -17.84 1.63 -6.34
N GLU A 132 -17.35 2.16 -5.23
CA GLU A 132 -18.15 2.81 -4.20
C GLU A 132 -17.81 4.28 -4.12
N THR A 133 -18.86 5.12 -4.04
CA THR A 133 -18.70 6.57 -3.96
C THR A 133 -19.02 7.04 -2.54
N SER A 134 -18.09 7.74 -1.91
CA SER A 134 -18.27 8.43 -0.64
C SER A 134 -18.47 9.94 -0.86
N LEU A 135 -18.50 10.74 0.21
CA LEU A 135 -18.60 12.20 0.10
C LEU A 135 -17.38 12.84 -0.57
N SER A 136 -16.17 12.28 -0.41
CA SER A 136 -14.91 12.89 -0.86
C SER A 136 -14.10 12.03 -1.83
N SER A 137 -14.51 10.79 -2.09
CA SER A 137 -13.73 9.85 -2.92
C SER A 137 -14.60 8.86 -3.68
N ALA A 138 -14.02 8.25 -4.71
CA ALA A 138 -14.51 7.00 -5.29
C ALA A 138 -13.51 5.90 -4.97
N THR A 139 -13.98 4.79 -4.42
CA THR A 139 -13.15 3.64 -4.04
C THR A 139 -13.35 2.50 -5.03
N LEU A 140 -12.26 2.06 -5.62
CA LEU A 140 -12.17 0.93 -6.53
C LEU A 140 -11.84 -0.34 -5.73
N PHE A 141 -12.52 -1.44 -6.03
CA PHE A 141 -12.26 -2.75 -5.44
C PHE A 141 -11.62 -3.66 -6.48
N ILE A 142 -10.50 -4.29 -6.13
CA ILE A 142 -9.76 -5.23 -6.98
C ILE A 142 -9.59 -6.53 -6.20
N ASP A 143 -10.58 -7.42 -6.33
CA ASP A 143 -10.70 -8.65 -5.53
C ASP A 143 -9.56 -9.65 -5.78
N ASP A 144 -9.04 -9.68 -7.01
CA ASP A 144 -7.89 -10.56 -7.36
C ASP A 144 -6.64 -10.27 -6.54
N LEU A 145 -6.48 -9.01 -6.09
CA LEU A 145 -5.37 -8.57 -5.26
C LEU A 145 -5.77 -8.38 -3.79
N ASN A 146 -7.08 -8.40 -3.50
CA ASN A 146 -7.66 -8.03 -2.21
C ASN A 146 -7.25 -6.63 -1.76
N VAL A 147 -7.43 -5.64 -2.67
CA VAL A 147 -7.08 -4.25 -2.42
C VAL A 147 -8.23 -3.30 -2.69
N THR A 148 -8.21 -2.17 -1.99
CA THR A 148 -9.05 -1.01 -2.29
C THR A 148 -8.19 0.20 -2.59
N ILE A 149 -8.57 0.94 -3.64
CA ILE A 149 -7.87 2.14 -4.08
C ILE A 149 -8.89 3.28 -4.16
N SER A 150 -8.64 4.36 -3.42
CA SER A 150 -9.49 5.54 -3.47
C SER A 150 -8.91 6.60 -4.39
N LEU A 151 -9.78 7.20 -5.19
CA LEU A 151 -9.51 8.35 -6.05
C LEU A 151 -10.18 9.58 -5.45
N ASP A 152 -9.58 10.78 -5.58
CA ASP A 152 -10.19 12.02 -5.10
C ASP A 152 -11.35 12.44 -6.01
N LYS A 153 -12.45 12.90 -5.44
CA LYS A 153 -13.57 13.41 -6.24
C LYS A 153 -13.24 14.65 -7.05
N GLU A 154 -12.30 15.46 -6.61
CA GLU A 154 -11.86 16.62 -7.39
C GLU A 154 -11.25 16.19 -8.72
N ASP A 155 -10.44 15.12 -8.73
CA ASP A 155 -9.89 14.53 -9.95
C ASP A 155 -10.96 13.93 -10.88
N LEU A 156 -12.14 13.63 -10.32
CA LEU A 156 -13.28 13.11 -11.09
C LEU A 156 -14.17 14.22 -11.67
N GLY A 157 -13.79 15.50 -11.47
CA GLY A 157 -14.58 16.65 -11.91
C GLY A 157 -15.88 16.85 -11.12
N LEU A 158 -16.02 16.23 -9.96
CA LEU A 158 -17.19 16.34 -9.09
C LEU A 158 -16.95 17.37 -7.97
N LYS A 159 -18.03 18.01 -7.55
CA LYS A 159 -17.99 18.86 -6.35
C LYS A 159 -17.77 18.00 -5.10
N ASN A 160 -16.94 18.47 -4.20
CA ASN A 160 -16.81 17.91 -2.85
C ASN A 160 -18.20 17.85 -2.18
N PHE A 161 -18.40 16.80 -1.37
CA PHE A 161 -19.66 16.51 -0.70
C PHE A 161 -20.85 16.17 -1.61
N SER A 162 -20.60 15.86 -2.89
CA SER A 162 -21.62 15.31 -3.79
C SER A 162 -21.98 13.88 -3.36
N THR A 163 -23.25 13.53 -3.37
CA THR A 163 -23.77 12.16 -3.19
C THR A 163 -23.90 11.39 -4.51
N GLN A 164 -23.47 11.99 -5.61
CA GLN A 164 -23.55 11.39 -6.93
C GLN A 164 -22.75 10.10 -7.00
N LYS A 165 -23.39 9.01 -7.37
CA LYS A 165 -22.73 7.74 -7.69
C LYS A 165 -22.01 7.85 -9.03
N ILE A 166 -20.84 7.25 -9.14
CA ILE A 166 -20.02 7.22 -10.34
C ILE A 166 -19.88 5.77 -10.80
N SER A 167 -20.03 5.54 -12.11
CA SER A 167 -19.66 4.28 -12.73
C SER A 167 -18.20 4.31 -13.21
N ILE A 168 -17.63 3.13 -13.50
CA ILE A 168 -16.24 2.99 -13.96
C ILE A 168 -15.99 3.84 -15.21
N GLU A 169 -16.94 3.87 -16.14
CA GLU A 169 -16.83 4.57 -17.42
C GLU A 169 -16.78 6.10 -17.29
N GLN A 170 -17.21 6.62 -16.15
CA GLN A 170 -17.23 8.06 -15.85
C GLN A 170 -15.94 8.55 -15.19
N ILE A 171 -15.03 7.63 -14.81
CA ILE A 171 -13.79 7.99 -14.14
C ILE A 171 -12.77 8.47 -15.18
N PRO A 172 -12.23 9.70 -15.06
CA PRO A 172 -11.18 10.19 -15.95
C PRO A 172 -9.93 9.33 -15.86
N GLY A 173 -9.32 8.96 -17.00
CA GLY A 173 -8.12 8.12 -17.04
C GLY A 173 -6.95 8.66 -16.23
N LEU A 174 -6.84 9.99 -16.11
CA LEU A 174 -5.76 10.68 -15.39
C LEU A 174 -6.03 10.87 -13.89
N ALA A 175 -7.19 10.46 -13.37
CA ALA A 175 -7.49 10.54 -11.93
C ALA A 175 -6.43 9.80 -11.12
N LYS A 176 -5.93 10.42 -10.04
CA LYS A 176 -4.81 9.91 -9.26
C LYS A 176 -5.25 9.11 -8.05
N VAL A 177 -4.40 8.16 -7.65
CA VAL A 177 -4.56 7.42 -6.41
C VAL A 177 -4.38 8.37 -5.23
N LYS A 178 -5.39 8.40 -4.34
CA LYS A 178 -5.37 9.13 -3.06
C LYS A 178 -4.99 8.21 -1.90
N SER A 179 -5.49 6.98 -1.93
CA SER A 179 -5.26 5.97 -0.88
C SER A 179 -5.18 4.58 -1.48
N PHE A 180 -4.31 3.74 -0.93
CA PHE A 180 -4.12 2.36 -1.35
C PHE A 180 -4.07 1.47 -0.10
N ILE A 181 -5.05 0.57 0.04
CA ILE A 181 -5.17 -0.35 1.17
C ILE A 181 -5.13 -1.79 0.67
N VAL A 182 -4.29 -2.61 1.28
CA VAL A 182 -4.22 -4.07 1.07
C VAL A 182 -4.91 -4.77 2.24
N TRP A 183 -5.87 -5.64 1.94
CA TRP A 183 -6.62 -6.42 2.94
C TRP A 183 -6.01 -7.82 3.10
N PHE A 184 -5.99 -8.32 4.33
CA PHE A 184 -5.36 -9.59 4.69
C PHE A 184 -6.38 -10.65 5.16
N ASN A 185 -7.67 -10.38 4.94
CA ASN A 185 -8.78 -11.32 5.20
C ASN A 185 -8.97 -12.32 4.06
#